data_cd7c6d2cccbcbac995b24e35804d86f5
#
_entry.id   cd7c6d2cccbcbac995b24e35804d86f5
#
_cell.length_a   1.000
_cell.length_b   1.000
_cell.length_c   1.000
_cell.angle_alpha   90.00
_cell.angle_beta   90.00
_cell.angle_gamma   90.00
#
_symmetry.space_group_name_H-M   'P 1'
#
loop_
_entity.id
_entity.type
_entity.pdbx_description
1 polymer ?
#
loop_
_entity_poly.entity_id
_entity_poly.type
_entity_poly.pdbx_seq_one_letter_code
_entity_poly.pdbx_strand_id
1 'polypeptide(L)'
;ALKEEACRRTQWHNPIPQILAATLETQISGYPVYDRELLTSELLSKGENTTLIGDAAHPMSPFKGQGANQALLDALKLAREITKKCKPSSNWREIGIRKSVLTDFESEMLTRSATKVKDSADAAKFLHSEIALHEGNEPRGSVIKRKG
;
A
#
# COMPACT_ATOMS: atom_id res chain seq x y z
N ALA A 1 -22.84 -11.22 -13.66
CA ALA A 1 -21.79 -10.23 -14.01
C ALA A 1 -20.41 -10.59 -13.46
N LEU A 2 -20.09 -10.47 -12.14
CA LEU A 2 -18.75 -10.73 -11.61
C LEU A 2 -18.34 -12.21 -11.77
N LYS A 3 -19.21 -13.15 -11.46
CA LYS A 3 -18.99 -14.59 -11.62
C LYS A 3 -18.72 -14.97 -13.07
N GLU A 4 -19.51 -14.52 -14.00
CA GLU A 4 -19.34 -14.78 -15.43
C GLU A 4 -17.99 -14.29 -15.93
N GLU A 5 -17.60 -13.08 -15.55
CA GLU A 5 -16.31 -12.53 -15.94
C GLU A 5 -15.14 -13.31 -15.31
N ALA A 6 -15.25 -13.70 -14.04
CA ALA A 6 -14.25 -14.54 -13.40
C ALA A 6 -14.13 -15.90 -14.09
N CYS A 7 -15.26 -16.59 -14.38
CA CYS A 7 -15.26 -17.85 -15.09
C CYS A 7 -14.68 -17.71 -16.51
N ARG A 8 -14.99 -16.61 -17.22
CA ARG A 8 -14.44 -16.35 -18.54
C ARG A 8 -12.93 -16.23 -18.54
N ARG A 9 -12.35 -15.58 -17.53
CA ARG A 9 -10.91 -15.32 -17.44
C ARG A 9 -10.09 -16.50 -16.90
N THR A 10 -10.71 -17.49 -16.28
CA THR A 10 -9.98 -18.53 -15.55
C THR A 10 -10.21 -19.95 -16.08
N GLN A 11 -10.55 -20.08 -17.38
CA GLN A 11 -10.88 -21.38 -18.01
C GLN A 11 -9.68 -22.33 -18.22
N TRP A 12 -8.48 -21.91 -17.91
CA TRP A 12 -7.24 -22.56 -18.31
C TRP A 12 -6.55 -23.36 -17.19
N HIS A 13 -7.09 -23.41 -15.97
CA HIS A 13 -6.45 -24.09 -14.83
C HIS A 13 -7.44 -24.84 -13.93
N ASN A 14 -7.44 -26.17 -14.01
CA ASN A 14 -8.21 -27.02 -13.10
C ASN A 14 -7.58 -27.01 -11.68
N PRO A 15 -8.35 -26.95 -10.59
CA PRO A 15 -9.82 -26.98 -10.52
C PRO A 15 -10.49 -25.58 -10.43
N ILE A 16 -9.83 -24.51 -10.79
CA ILE A 16 -10.32 -23.14 -10.59
C ILE A 16 -11.67 -22.89 -11.27
N PRO A 17 -11.89 -23.26 -12.55
CA PRO A 17 -13.19 -23.07 -13.19
C PRO A 17 -14.34 -23.75 -12.45
N GLN A 18 -14.10 -24.96 -11.94
CA GLN A 18 -15.12 -25.73 -11.20
C GLN A 18 -15.45 -25.06 -9.85
N ILE A 19 -14.45 -24.55 -9.13
CA ILE A 19 -14.63 -23.83 -7.87
C ILE A 19 -15.45 -22.56 -8.11
N LEU A 20 -15.10 -21.77 -9.11
CA LEU A 20 -15.82 -20.55 -9.46
C LEU A 20 -17.26 -20.82 -9.90
N ALA A 21 -17.47 -21.86 -10.71
CA ALA A 21 -18.80 -22.25 -11.15
C ALA A 21 -19.68 -22.72 -9.99
N ALA A 22 -19.12 -23.40 -8.99
CA ALA A 22 -19.82 -23.87 -7.80
C ALA A 22 -20.09 -22.76 -6.77
N THR A 23 -19.37 -21.63 -6.82
CA THR A 23 -19.53 -20.53 -5.86
C THR A 23 -20.88 -19.84 -6.06
N LEU A 24 -21.64 -19.65 -4.98
CA LEU A 24 -22.92 -18.95 -5.02
C LEU A 24 -22.70 -17.46 -5.28
N GLU A 25 -23.55 -16.86 -6.11
CA GLU A 25 -23.42 -15.41 -6.44
C GLU A 25 -23.53 -14.50 -5.20
N THR A 26 -24.29 -14.93 -4.19
CA THR A 26 -24.41 -14.23 -2.90
C THR A 26 -23.11 -14.20 -2.08
N GLN A 27 -22.16 -15.08 -2.41
CA GLN A 27 -20.85 -15.16 -1.75
C GLN A 27 -19.77 -14.38 -2.52
N ILE A 28 -20.11 -13.78 -3.64
CA ILE A 28 -19.18 -13.03 -4.49
C ILE A 28 -19.35 -11.55 -4.22
N SER A 29 -18.28 -10.91 -3.74
CA SER A 29 -18.19 -9.47 -3.62
C SER A 29 -17.02 -8.94 -4.42
N GLY A 30 -17.11 -7.71 -4.87
CA GLY A 30 -16.03 -7.03 -5.57
C GLY A 30 -16.01 -5.56 -5.23
N TYR A 31 -14.83 -5.00 -5.14
CA TYR A 31 -14.62 -3.57 -4.96
C TYR A 31 -13.46 -3.12 -5.85
N PRO A 32 -13.49 -1.88 -6.32
CA PRO A 32 -12.38 -1.36 -7.10
C PRO A 32 -11.13 -1.23 -6.22
N VAL A 33 -9.98 -1.58 -6.80
CA VAL A 33 -8.68 -1.40 -6.17
C VAL A 33 -8.07 -0.13 -6.72
N TYR A 34 -7.72 0.78 -5.83
CA TYR A 34 -7.08 2.04 -6.17
C TYR A 34 -5.68 2.08 -5.58
N ASP A 35 -4.75 2.60 -6.34
CA ASP A 35 -3.51 3.17 -5.84
C ASP A 35 -3.41 4.64 -6.30
N ARG A 36 -2.47 5.35 -5.78
CA ARG A 36 -2.28 6.78 -6.05
C ARG A 36 -0.79 7.10 -6.00
N GLU A 37 -0.39 8.10 -6.76
CA GLU A 37 0.93 8.70 -6.57
C GLU A 37 1.11 9.16 -5.12
N LEU A 38 2.34 9.09 -4.65
CA LEU A 38 2.69 9.53 -3.31
C LEU A 38 2.34 11.00 -3.10
N LEU A 39 1.89 11.30 -1.90
CA LEU A 39 1.76 12.67 -1.46
C LEU A 39 3.12 13.35 -1.44
N THR A 40 3.14 14.63 -1.73
CA THR A 40 4.33 15.47 -1.57
C THR A 40 4.37 16.10 -0.18
N SER A 41 5.57 16.38 0.31
CA SER A 41 5.74 17.12 1.57
C SER A 41 5.03 18.47 1.54
N GLU A 42 4.95 19.12 0.37
CA GLU A 42 4.24 20.39 0.18
C GLU A 42 2.73 20.26 0.42
N LEU A 43 2.11 19.17 -0.04
CA LEU A 43 0.69 18.93 0.21
C LEU A 43 0.42 18.68 1.69
N LEU A 44 1.25 17.88 2.35
CA LEU A 44 1.11 17.61 3.78
C LEU A 44 1.36 18.87 4.62
N SER A 45 2.28 19.74 4.21
CA SER A 45 2.59 20.97 4.94
C SER A 45 1.44 21.97 5.02
N LYS A 46 0.45 21.86 4.11
CA LYS A 46 -0.77 22.70 4.15
C LYS A 46 -1.68 22.40 5.35
N GLY A 47 -1.53 21.23 5.95
CA GLY A 47 -2.27 20.85 7.15
C GLY A 47 -1.54 21.31 8.41
N GLU A 48 -1.78 22.51 8.91
CA GLU A 48 -1.03 23.13 10.01
C GLU A 48 -0.82 22.22 11.23
N ASN A 49 -1.88 21.60 11.73
CA ASN A 49 -1.86 20.72 12.92
C ASN A 49 -2.36 19.31 12.63
N THR A 50 -2.40 18.92 11.35
CA THR A 50 -2.92 17.62 10.91
C THR A 50 -1.91 16.91 10.03
N THR A 51 -1.95 15.58 10.02
CA THR A 51 -1.19 14.74 9.10
C THR A 51 -2.05 13.56 8.63
N LEU A 52 -1.58 12.85 7.63
CA LEU A 52 -2.19 11.63 7.11
C LEU A 52 -1.27 10.45 7.37
N ILE A 53 -1.85 9.30 7.65
CA ILE A 53 -1.13 8.03 7.83
C ILE A 53 -1.85 6.90 7.07
N GLY A 54 -1.17 5.80 6.86
CA GLY A 54 -1.73 4.62 6.22
C GLY A 54 -2.23 4.91 4.80
N ASP A 55 -3.33 4.29 4.42
CA ASP A 55 -3.90 4.41 3.07
C ASP A 55 -4.30 5.84 2.69
N ALA A 56 -4.57 6.71 3.67
CA ALA A 56 -4.81 8.12 3.42
C ALA A 56 -3.55 8.84 2.91
N ALA A 57 -2.38 8.42 3.35
CA ALA A 57 -1.08 8.98 2.94
C ALA A 57 -0.47 8.26 1.73
N HIS A 58 -0.49 6.93 1.73
CA HIS A 58 0.23 6.09 0.77
C HIS A 58 -0.59 4.85 0.36
N PRO A 59 -1.78 5.03 -0.26
CA PRO A 59 -2.56 3.90 -0.73
C PRO A 59 -1.75 3.09 -1.74
N MET A 60 -1.84 1.78 -1.64
CA MET A 60 -1.11 0.87 -2.51
C MET A 60 -1.95 -0.35 -2.85
N SER A 61 -1.70 -0.93 -4.01
CA SER A 61 -2.38 -2.15 -4.42
C SER A 61 -2.03 -3.32 -3.47
N PRO A 62 -2.95 -4.28 -3.26
CA PRO A 62 -2.81 -5.31 -2.22
C PRO A 62 -1.79 -6.40 -2.56
N PHE A 63 -1.22 -6.41 -3.76
CA PHE A 63 -0.47 -7.54 -4.31
C PHE A 63 0.89 -7.83 -3.64
N LYS A 64 1.36 -6.96 -2.75
CA LYS A 64 2.54 -7.21 -1.90
C LYS A 64 2.20 -7.37 -0.42
N GLY A 65 0.95 -7.15 -0.01
CA GLY A 65 0.52 -7.27 1.39
C GLY A 65 1.23 -6.30 2.35
N GLN A 66 1.65 -5.13 1.89
CA GLN A 66 2.47 -4.20 2.68
C GLN A 66 1.69 -3.05 3.31
N GLY A 67 0.46 -2.76 2.84
CA GLY A 67 -0.31 -1.59 3.28
C GLY A 67 -0.49 -1.52 4.80
N ALA A 68 -1.06 -2.56 5.41
CA ALA A 68 -1.29 -2.61 6.85
C ALA A 68 0.02 -2.47 7.65
N ASN A 69 1.10 -3.10 7.22
CA ASN A 69 2.41 -2.99 7.88
C ASN A 69 2.94 -1.57 7.85
N GLN A 70 2.77 -0.84 6.75
CA GLN A 70 3.17 0.56 6.68
C GLN A 70 2.31 1.43 7.58
N ALA A 71 0.99 1.23 7.62
CA ALA A 71 0.09 1.97 8.51
C ALA A 71 0.42 1.76 10.00
N LEU A 72 0.74 0.53 10.40
CA LEU A 72 1.18 0.22 11.77
C LEU A 72 2.51 0.90 12.12
N LEU A 73 3.45 0.94 11.17
CA LEU A 73 4.72 1.65 11.35
C LEU A 73 4.51 3.15 11.47
N ASP A 74 3.60 3.74 10.69
CA ASP A 74 3.24 5.15 10.80
C ASP A 74 2.74 5.48 12.21
N ALA A 75 1.76 4.72 12.69
CA ALA A 75 1.20 4.93 14.02
C ALA A 75 2.28 4.83 15.11
N LEU A 76 3.14 3.81 15.04
CA LEU A 76 4.23 3.60 15.99
C LEU A 76 5.25 4.74 15.95
N LYS A 77 5.66 5.17 14.76
CA LYS A 77 6.63 6.26 14.58
C LYS A 77 6.07 7.59 15.03
N LEU A 78 4.84 7.93 14.64
CA LEU A 78 4.18 9.15 15.06
C LEU A 78 4.04 9.21 16.59
N ALA A 79 3.58 8.12 17.22
CA ALA A 79 3.45 8.04 18.66
C ALA A 79 4.80 8.26 19.37
N ARG A 80 5.88 7.66 18.86
CA ARG A 80 7.23 7.83 19.40
C ARG A 80 7.73 9.27 19.28
N GLU A 81 7.53 9.91 18.14
CA GLU A 81 7.94 11.30 17.92
C GLU A 81 7.15 12.25 18.82
N ILE A 82 5.85 12.07 18.96
CA ILE A 82 5.03 12.86 19.90
C ILE A 82 5.53 12.68 21.34
N THR A 83 5.69 11.44 21.78
CA THR A 83 6.14 11.15 23.16
C THR A 83 7.53 11.71 23.46
N LYS A 84 8.42 11.68 22.47
CA LYS A 84 9.79 12.18 22.61
C LYS A 84 9.85 13.70 22.65
N LYS A 85 9.12 14.38 21.75
CA LYS A 85 9.27 15.81 21.48
C LYS A 85 8.24 16.68 22.20
N CYS A 86 7.04 16.15 22.50
CA CYS A 86 5.97 16.90 23.14
C CYS A 86 5.94 16.72 24.67
N LYS A 87 7.10 16.78 25.31
CA LYS A 87 7.20 16.72 26.78
C LYS A 87 6.72 18.02 27.42
N PRO A 88 6.22 17.99 28.68
CA PRO A 88 5.83 19.20 29.41
C PRO A 88 6.96 20.24 29.51
N SER A 89 8.21 19.77 29.57
CA SER A 89 9.41 20.62 29.69
C SER A 89 9.94 21.15 28.36
N SER A 90 9.35 20.77 27.23
CA SER A 90 9.76 21.23 25.90
C SER A 90 8.89 22.38 25.42
N ASN A 91 9.43 23.19 24.50
CA ASN A 91 8.77 24.37 23.95
C ASN A 91 7.90 24.08 22.72
N TRP A 92 7.46 22.82 22.52
CA TRP A 92 6.69 22.42 21.35
C TRP A 92 5.39 23.21 21.15
N ARG A 93 4.78 23.72 22.25
CA ARG A 93 3.56 24.54 22.17
C ARG A 93 3.80 25.92 21.54
N GLU A 94 4.99 26.47 21.72
CA GLU A 94 5.40 27.74 21.13
C GLU A 94 5.84 27.56 19.67
N ILE A 95 6.57 26.50 19.37
CA ILE A 95 7.08 26.17 18.04
C ILE A 95 5.97 25.65 17.13
N GLY A 96 4.96 25.00 17.70
CA GLY A 96 3.88 24.28 16.99
C GLY A 96 4.22 22.82 16.68
N ILE A 97 3.20 21.97 16.68
CA ILE A 97 3.36 20.54 16.47
C ILE A 97 3.94 20.20 15.11
N ARG A 98 3.61 20.98 14.09
CA ARG A 98 4.13 20.77 12.73
C ARG A 98 5.65 20.82 12.69
N LYS A 99 6.23 21.89 13.17
CA LYS A 99 7.69 22.07 13.21
C LYS A 99 8.37 21.11 14.21
N SER A 100 7.70 20.82 15.31
CA SER A 100 8.28 19.97 16.35
C SER A 100 8.27 18.48 16.01
N VAL A 101 7.22 17.99 15.30
CA VAL A 101 6.96 16.55 15.10
C VAL A 101 6.66 16.21 13.66
N LEU A 102 5.65 16.86 13.07
CA LEU A 102 5.03 16.36 11.85
C LEU A 102 5.96 16.40 10.64
N THR A 103 6.75 17.44 10.48
CA THR A 103 7.66 17.60 9.33
C THR A 103 8.65 16.43 9.22
N ASP A 104 9.31 16.07 10.32
CA ASP A 104 10.28 14.97 10.34
C ASP A 104 9.59 13.62 10.14
N PHE A 105 8.46 13.42 10.81
CA PHE A 105 7.64 12.21 10.66
C PHE A 105 7.19 12.00 9.22
N GLU A 106 6.61 13.02 8.60
CA GLU A 106 6.10 12.97 7.23
C GLU A 106 7.22 12.70 6.21
N SER A 107 8.38 13.31 6.38
CA SER A 107 9.55 13.08 5.53
C SER A 107 10.01 11.61 5.60
N GLU A 108 10.10 11.05 6.80
CA GLU A 108 10.45 9.63 6.99
C GLU A 108 9.40 8.69 6.41
N MET A 109 8.13 8.96 6.70
CA MET A 109 6.99 8.18 6.21
C MET A 109 6.96 8.13 4.69
N LEU A 110 7.06 9.29 4.03
CA LEU A 110 7.05 9.37 2.56
C LEU A 110 8.24 8.63 1.95
N THR A 111 9.42 8.80 2.51
CA THR A 111 10.64 8.12 2.02
C THR A 111 10.51 6.60 2.15
N ARG A 112 10.03 6.12 3.27
CA ARG A 112 9.87 4.69 3.55
C ARG A 112 8.76 4.07 2.69
N SER A 113 7.62 4.73 2.57
CA SER A 113 6.46 4.21 1.83
C SER A 113 6.64 4.27 0.31
N ALA A 114 7.45 5.19 -0.22
CA ALA A 114 7.69 5.36 -1.65
C ALA A 114 8.04 4.05 -2.37
N THR A 115 9.02 3.33 -1.83
CA THR A 115 9.46 2.04 -2.38
C THR A 115 8.32 1.02 -2.34
N LYS A 116 7.54 0.99 -1.26
CA LYS A 116 6.45 0.02 -1.07
C LYS A 116 5.27 0.27 -2.01
N VAL A 117 4.91 1.54 -2.21
CA VAL A 117 3.89 1.94 -3.20
C VAL A 117 4.32 1.51 -4.59
N LYS A 118 5.56 1.84 -4.99
CA LYS A 118 6.11 1.46 -6.29
C LYS A 118 6.15 -0.06 -6.46
N ASP A 119 6.70 -0.80 -5.51
CA ASP A 119 6.80 -2.26 -5.55
C ASP A 119 5.41 -2.92 -5.68
N SER A 120 4.40 -2.35 -5.03
CA SER A 120 3.02 -2.85 -5.11
C SER A 120 2.39 -2.58 -6.47
N ALA A 121 2.62 -1.40 -7.05
CA ALA A 121 2.16 -1.06 -8.39
C ALA A 121 2.85 -1.95 -9.46
N ASP A 122 4.15 -2.17 -9.34
CA ASP A 122 4.89 -3.04 -10.25
C ASP A 122 4.42 -4.51 -10.14
N ALA A 123 4.13 -4.98 -8.92
CA ALA A 123 3.54 -6.29 -8.71
C ALA A 123 2.14 -6.41 -9.32
N ALA A 124 1.31 -5.38 -9.23
CA ALA A 124 0.00 -5.34 -9.87
C ALA A 124 0.14 -5.50 -11.40
N LYS A 125 1.02 -4.72 -12.03
CA LYS A 125 1.29 -4.81 -13.47
C LYS A 125 1.78 -6.20 -13.87
N PHE A 126 2.73 -6.74 -13.11
CA PHE A 126 3.28 -8.07 -13.37
C PHE A 126 2.20 -9.16 -13.28
N LEU A 127 1.42 -9.19 -12.19
CA LEU A 127 0.41 -10.23 -11.95
C LEU A 127 -0.76 -10.18 -12.94
N HIS A 128 -0.98 -9.05 -13.60
CA HIS A 128 -1.98 -8.88 -14.66
C HIS A 128 -1.40 -8.94 -16.07
N SER A 129 -0.14 -9.34 -16.22
CA SER A 129 0.51 -9.53 -17.51
C SER A 129 0.53 -11.01 -17.93
N GLU A 130 0.71 -11.26 -19.23
CA GLU A 130 0.88 -12.61 -19.75
C GLU A 130 2.11 -13.32 -19.18
N ILE A 131 3.13 -12.58 -18.76
CA ILE A 131 4.35 -13.15 -18.17
C ILE A 131 4.02 -13.93 -16.89
N ALA A 132 3.00 -13.53 -16.13
CA ALA A 132 2.57 -14.23 -14.92
C ALA A 132 1.95 -15.60 -15.21
N LEU A 133 1.55 -15.87 -16.43
CA LEU A 133 0.93 -17.13 -16.87
C LEU A 133 1.95 -18.17 -17.33
N HIS A 134 3.19 -17.76 -17.59
CA HIS A 134 4.23 -18.71 -18.01
C HIS A 134 4.68 -19.59 -16.82
N GLU A 135 4.79 -20.88 -17.09
CA GLU A 135 5.40 -21.82 -16.14
C GLU A 135 6.90 -21.51 -16.00
N GLY A 136 7.37 -21.50 -14.77
CA GLY A 136 8.77 -21.29 -14.46
C GLY A 136 9.19 -22.09 -13.24
N ASN A 137 10.37 -22.68 -13.28
CA ASN A 137 10.96 -23.44 -12.17
C ASN A 137 11.61 -22.55 -11.10
N GLU A 138 11.63 -21.22 -11.32
CA GLU A 138 12.24 -20.27 -10.42
C GLU A 138 11.17 -19.52 -9.61
N PRO A 139 11.42 -19.20 -8.33
CA PRO A 139 10.53 -18.34 -7.56
C PRO A 139 10.31 -17.01 -8.27
N ARG A 140 9.05 -16.59 -8.42
CA ARG A 140 8.67 -15.38 -9.18
C ARG A 140 9.39 -14.09 -8.76
N GLY A 141 9.91 -14.02 -7.53
CA GLY A 141 10.73 -12.91 -7.05
C GLY A 141 12.14 -12.83 -7.61
N SER A 142 12.68 -13.90 -8.21
CA SER A 142 14.04 -13.92 -8.78
C SER A 142 14.09 -13.40 -10.21
N VAL A 143 12.98 -13.42 -10.95
CA VAL A 143 12.91 -12.97 -12.35
C VAL A 143 13.00 -11.43 -12.46
N ILE A 144 12.54 -10.70 -11.44
CA ILE A 144 12.55 -9.23 -11.43
C ILE A 144 13.97 -8.65 -11.24
N LYS A 145 14.90 -9.42 -10.66
CA LYS A 145 16.29 -8.97 -10.39
C LYS A 145 17.25 -9.09 -11.57
N ARG A 146 16.86 -9.68 -12.70
CA ARG A 146 17.76 -9.96 -13.83
C ARG A 146 17.67 -8.98 -15.01
N LYS A 147 16.92 -7.89 -14.89
CA LYS A 147 16.94 -6.78 -15.86
C LYS A 147 17.42 -5.50 -15.15
N GLY A 148 18.67 -5.52 -14.73
CA GLY A 148 19.47 -4.36 -14.39
C GLY A 148 20.55 -4.20 -15.41
#